data_c2939868b85413b30f308b5353bed68d
#
_entry.id   c2939868b85413b30f308b5353bed68d
#
_cell.length_a   1.000
_cell.length_b   1.000
_cell.length_c   1.000
_cell.angle_alpha   90.00
_cell.angle_beta   90.00
_cell.angle_gamma   90.00
#
_symmetry.space_group_name_H-M   'P 1'
#
loop_
_entity.id
_entity.type
_entity.pdbx_description
1 polymer ?
#
loop_
_entity_poly.entity_id
_entity_poly.type
_entity_poly.pdbx_seq_one_letter_code
_entity_poly.pdbx_strand_id
1 'polypeptide(L)'
;LGDVYKRQVIPNQEKGDHQTMTQKFLICDRCGNIVAAVKESGVPVMCCGQKMREIVPGTTDAAQEKHVPVYRVEGNKVYVNVGAVAHPMQPEHYIEWVSLQTKFGNQRKALVPGGEPAACFSLCEGDEVEAVYAYCNLHSLWKA
;
A
#
# COMPACT_ATOMS: atom_id res chain seq x y z
N LEU A 1 -1.68 27.81 16.86
CA LEU A 1 -1.35 26.93 15.70
C LEU A 1 -1.97 25.55 15.85
N GLY A 2 -1.83 24.90 17.01
CA GLY A 2 -2.44 23.59 17.25
C GLY A 2 -3.96 23.59 17.20
N ASP A 3 -4.63 24.62 17.67
CA ASP A 3 -6.09 24.73 17.66
C ASP A 3 -6.66 24.97 16.28
N VAL A 4 -5.95 25.73 15.43
CA VAL A 4 -6.34 25.93 14.02
C VAL A 4 -6.25 24.62 13.24
N TYR A 5 -5.21 23.86 13.45
CA TYR A 5 -5.03 22.54 12.83
C TYR A 5 -6.13 21.56 13.26
N LYS A 6 -6.43 21.48 14.55
CA LYS A 6 -7.51 20.64 15.08
C LYS A 6 -8.88 21.01 14.52
N ARG A 7 -9.16 22.30 14.35
CA ARG A 7 -10.42 22.76 13.74
C ARG A 7 -10.56 22.42 12.26
N GLN A 8 -9.45 22.34 11.54
CA GLN A 8 -9.45 21.98 10.11
C GLN A 8 -9.66 20.49 9.87
N VAL A 9 -9.21 19.63 10.80
CA VAL A 9 -9.22 18.17 10.61
C VAL A 9 -10.53 17.54 11.10
N ILE A 10 -11.14 18.05 12.18
CA ILE A 10 -12.28 17.40 12.86
C ILE A 10 -13.63 17.57 12.16
N PRO A 11 -14.03 18.75 11.59
CA PRO A 11 -15.40 18.95 11.12
C PRO A 11 -15.80 18.19 9.87
N ASN A 12 -14.86 17.73 9.07
CA ASN A 12 -15.17 17.14 7.76
C ASN A 12 -15.21 15.60 7.74
N GLN A 13 -14.96 14.96 8.88
CA GLN A 13 -14.84 13.50 8.92
C GLN A 13 -16.11 12.78 9.41
N GLU A 14 -17.09 13.51 9.95
CA GLU A 14 -18.25 12.89 10.59
C GLU A 14 -19.49 12.69 9.70
N LYS A 15 -19.51 13.20 8.48
CA LYS A 15 -20.72 13.16 7.65
C LYS A 15 -20.40 12.85 6.18
N GLY A 16 -20.12 11.63 5.88
CA GLY A 16 -20.08 11.17 4.50
C GLY A 16 -19.96 9.66 4.48
N ASP A 17 -20.77 9.04 3.66
CA ASP A 17 -20.49 7.68 3.20
C ASP A 17 -19.11 7.70 2.54
N HIS A 18 -18.07 7.51 3.34
CA HIS A 18 -16.74 7.26 2.82
C HIS A 18 -16.77 5.91 2.10
N GLN A 19 -17.12 5.95 0.84
CA GLN A 19 -16.73 4.88 -0.06
C GLN A 19 -15.21 4.90 -0.10
N THR A 20 -14.60 4.11 0.77
CA THR A 20 -13.17 3.87 0.73
C THR A 20 -12.86 3.23 -0.60
N MET A 21 -12.16 3.97 -1.44
CA MET A 21 -11.70 3.44 -2.71
C MET A 21 -10.56 2.47 -2.44
N THR A 22 -10.79 1.21 -2.78
CA THR A 22 -9.73 0.18 -2.81
C THR A 22 -8.56 0.70 -3.63
N GLN A 23 -7.35 0.60 -3.11
CA GLN A 23 -6.16 1.01 -3.83
C GLN A 23 -6.01 0.22 -5.12
N LYS A 24 -5.68 0.94 -6.19
CA LYS A 24 -5.43 0.36 -7.50
C LYS A 24 -4.07 0.78 -8.00
N PHE A 25 -3.26 -0.19 -8.35
CA PHE A 25 -1.92 0.02 -8.88
C PHE A 25 -1.85 -0.46 -10.32
N LEU A 26 -1.19 0.33 -11.16
CA LEU A 26 -1.00 0.04 -12.58
C LEU A 26 0.48 -0.11 -12.88
N ILE A 27 0.83 -1.03 -13.75
CA ILE A 27 2.22 -1.27 -14.17
C ILE A 27 2.35 -1.19 -15.68
N CYS A 28 3.47 -0.64 -16.14
CA CYS A 28 3.89 -0.73 -17.53
C CYS A 28 4.72 -2.00 -17.72
N ASP A 29 4.25 -2.92 -18.56
CA ASP A 29 4.94 -4.18 -18.81
C ASP A 29 6.25 -4.02 -19.60
N ARG A 30 6.53 -2.83 -20.15
CA ARG A 30 7.78 -2.55 -20.87
C ARG A 30 8.86 -1.96 -19.98
N CYS A 31 8.56 -0.89 -19.26
CA CYS A 31 9.57 -0.18 -18.46
C CYS A 31 9.47 -0.46 -16.96
N GLY A 32 8.38 -1.08 -16.48
CA GLY A 32 8.19 -1.39 -15.07
C GLY A 32 7.70 -0.22 -14.21
N ASN A 33 7.33 0.92 -14.79
CA ASN A 33 6.74 2.01 -14.04
C ASN A 33 5.46 1.54 -13.35
N ILE A 34 5.32 1.89 -12.06
CA ILE A 34 4.12 1.62 -11.27
C ILE A 34 3.53 2.95 -10.84
N VAL A 35 2.22 3.11 -11.04
CA VAL A 35 1.47 4.28 -10.59
C VAL A 35 0.28 3.84 -9.74
N ALA A 36 -0.07 4.64 -8.74
CA ALA A 36 -1.29 4.45 -7.97
C ALA A 36 -2.39 5.33 -8.54
N ALA A 37 -3.56 4.76 -8.80
CA ALA A 37 -4.69 5.52 -9.30
C ALA A 37 -5.35 6.27 -8.15
N VAL A 38 -5.25 7.59 -8.15
CA VAL A 38 -5.94 8.45 -7.18
C VAL A 38 -7.38 8.70 -7.62
N LYS A 39 -7.58 8.86 -8.92
CA LYS A 39 -8.89 9.03 -9.54
C LYS A 39 -8.87 8.40 -10.93
N GLU A 40 -9.93 7.72 -11.28
CA GLU A 40 -10.09 7.12 -12.59
C GLU A 40 -11.20 7.82 -13.37
N SER A 41 -10.89 8.26 -14.59
CA SER A 41 -11.86 8.90 -15.51
C SER A 41 -12.51 7.91 -16.47
N GLY A 42 -11.98 6.67 -16.53
CA GLY A 42 -12.34 5.68 -17.54
C GLY A 42 -11.42 5.68 -18.75
N VAL A 43 -10.53 6.67 -18.85
CA VAL A 43 -9.51 6.73 -19.92
C VAL A 43 -8.28 5.95 -19.47
N PRO A 44 -7.74 5.02 -20.31
CA PRO A 44 -6.56 4.25 -19.94
C PRO A 44 -5.32 5.12 -19.73
N VAL A 45 -4.52 4.79 -18.73
CA VAL A 45 -3.19 5.37 -18.54
C VAL A 45 -2.22 4.68 -19.49
N MET A 46 -1.51 5.46 -20.31
CA MET A 46 -0.58 4.95 -21.30
C MET A 46 0.87 5.14 -20.85
N CYS A 47 1.69 4.14 -21.08
CA CYS A 47 3.14 4.21 -20.85
C CYS A 47 3.85 3.37 -21.88
N CYS A 48 4.98 3.85 -22.41
CA CYS A 48 5.74 3.18 -23.47
C CYS A 48 4.89 2.77 -24.69
N GLY A 49 3.91 3.59 -25.05
CA GLY A 49 3.06 3.35 -26.20
C GLY A 49 1.99 2.27 -26.02
N GLN A 50 1.76 1.83 -24.80
CA GLN A 50 0.74 0.82 -24.51
C GLN A 50 -0.02 1.13 -23.22
N LYS A 51 -1.18 0.52 -23.08
CA LYS A 51 -2.01 0.65 -21.87
C LYS A 51 -1.32 0.02 -20.68
N MET A 52 -1.27 0.74 -19.55
CA MET A 52 -0.82 0.17 -18.28
C MET A 52 -1.82 -0.86 -17.77
N ARG A 53 -1.30 -1.93 -17.19
CA ARG A 53 -2.08 -3.05 -16.68
C ARG A 53 -2.31 -2.90 -15.19
N GLU A 54 -3.52 -3.22 -14.72
CA GLU A 54 -3.79 -3.31 -13.28
C GLU A 54 -3.03 -4.48 -12.66
N ILE A 55 -2.37 -4.24 -11.53
CA ILE A 55 -1.74 -5.29 -10.74
C ILE A 55 -2.78 -5.83 -9.77
N VAL A 56 -3.20 -7.08 -9.97
CA VAL A 56 -4.16 -7.75 -9.08
C VAL A 56 -3.37 -8.50 -7.99
N PRO A 57 -3.60 -8.17 -6.69
CA PRO A 57 -2.86 -8.82 -5.61
C PRO A 57 -3.06 -10.34 -5.58
N GLY A 58 -1.99 -11.08 -5.23
CA GLY A 58 -2.07 -12.51 -5.00
C GLY A 58 -2.28 -13.37 -6.25
N THR A 59 -2.02 -12.83 -7.45
CA THR A 59 -2.17 -13.57 -8.70
C THR A 59 -0.89 -14.20 -9.21
N THR A 60 0.24 -13.92 -8.55
CA THR A 60 1.54 -14.52 -8.89
C THR A 60 1.74 -15.78 -8.06
N ASP A 61 2.21 -16.86 -8.70
CA ASP A 61 2.53 -18.12 -8.03
C ASP A 61 3.84 -17.98 -7.25
N ALA A 62 3.74 -17.90 -5.93
CA ALA A 62 4.87 -17.79 -5.01
C ALA A 62 4.41 -18.16 -3.59
N ALA A 63 5.38 -18.32 -2.68
CA ALA A 63 5.12 -18.69 -1.28
C ALA A 63 4.30 -17.61 -0.55
N GLN A 64 3.06 -17.93 -0.21
CA GLN A 64 2.16 -17.00 0.48
C GLN A 64 2.68 -16.59 1.85
N GLU A 65 3.26 -17.50 2.61
CA GLU A 65 3.79 -17.25 3.96
C GLU A 65 4.94 -16.22 3.98
N LYS A 66 5.60 -15.99 2.84
CA LYS A 66 6.66 -14.99 2.70
C LYS A 66 6.19 -13.67 2.08
N HIS A 67 5.04 -13.65 1.42
CA HIS A 67 4.59 -12.52 0.62
C HIS A 67 3.37 -11.81 1.18
N VAL A 68 2.40 -12.55 1.75
CA VAL A 68 1.22 -11.94 2.34
C VAL A 68 1.62 -11.16 3.58
N PRO A 69 1.40 -9.84 3.63
CA PRO A 69 1.77 -9.06 4.78
C PRO A 69 0.98 -9.47 6.02
N VAL A 70 1.62 -9.39 7.17
CA VAL A 70 1.00 -9.60 8.48
C VAL A 70 1.10 -8.29 9.24
N TYR A 71 0.01 -7.86 9.86
CA TYR A 71 0.02 -6.60 10.60
C TYR A 71 -0.69 -6.70 11.94
N ARG A 72 -0.32 -5.81 12.85
CA ARG A 72 -0.99 -5.61 14.14
C ARG A 72 -1.15 -4.12 14.41
N VAL A 73 -2.18 -3.77 15.14
CA VAL A 73 -2.45 -2.40 15.55
C VAL A 73 -2.23 -2.30 17.06
N GLU A 74 -1.37 -1.38 17.47
CA GLU A 74 -1.09 -1.08 18.87
C GLU A 74 -1.29 0.42 19.11
N GLY A 75 -2.37 0.80 19.79
CA GLY A 75 -2.74 2.20 19.95
C GLY A 75 -2.97 2.86 18.60
N ASN A 76 -2.16 3.88 18.29
CA ASN A 76 -2.22 4.59 17.01
C ASN A 76 -1.14 4.12 16.01
N LYS A 77 -0.49 3.00 16.27
CA LYS A 77 0.56 2.45 15.41
C LYS A 77 0.11 1.19 14.70
N VAL A 78 0.50 1.06 13.45
CA VAL A 78 0.33 -0.16 12.66
C VAL A 78 1.70 -0.70 12.32
N TYR A 79 1.98 -1.92 12.78
CA TYR A 79 3.23 -2.63 12.51
C TYR A 79 2.97 -3.69 11.46
N VAL A 80 3.70 -3.60 10.35
CA VAL A 80 3.57 -4.52 9.21
C VAL A 80 4.86 -5.32 9.04
N ASN A 81 4.73 -6.64 8.91
CA ASN A 81 5.83 -7.52 8.54
C ASN A 81 5.46 -8.26 7.24
N VAL A 82 6.40 -8.40 6.34
CA VAL A 82 6.20 -9.14 5.10
C VAL A 82 7.08 -10.39 5.12
N GLY A 83 6.57 -11.55 5.31
CA GLY A 83 5.21 -12.03 5.65
C GLY A 83 5.26 -12.71 7.01
N ALA A 84 4.42 -13.74 7.28
CA ALA A 84 4.52 -14.56 8.50
C ALA A 84 5.92 -15.19 8.66
N VAL A 85 6.52 -15.60 7.57
CA VAL A 85 7.95 -15.91 7.44
C VAL A 85 8.61 -14.74 6.71
N ALA A 86 9.69 -14.20 7.29
CA ALA A 86 10.34 -12.99 6.77
C ALA A 86 10.74 -13.14 5.28
N HIS A 87 10.27 -12.20 4.46
CA HIS A 87 10.65 -12.14 3.05
C HIS A 87 12.13 -11.73 2.91
N PRO A 88 12.86 -12.29 1.92
CA PRO A 88 14.22 -11.83 1.64
C PRO A 88 14.29 -10.34 1.32
N MET A 89 15.41 -9.72 1.67
CA MET A 89 15.70 -8.30 1.39
C MET A 89 17.08 -8.19 0.73
N GLN A 90 17.29 -8.92 -0.38
CA GLN A 90 18.50 -8.90 -1.19
C GLN A 90 18.33 -7.91 -2.36
N PRO A 91 19.42 -7.35 -2.92
CA PRO A 91 19.31 -6.43 -4.07
C PRO A 91 18.53 -6.98 -5.25
N GLU A 92 18.63 -8.28 -5.52
CA GLU A 92 17.94 -8.97 -6.62
C GLU A 92 16.54 -9.45 -6.25
N HIS A 93 16.20 -9.54 -4.96
CA HIS A 93 14.90 -10.05 -4.49
C HIS A 93 14.52 -9.41 -3.17
N TYR A 94 13.61 -8.45 -3.21
CA TYR A 94 13.20 -7.71 -2.01
C TYR A 94 11.80 -7.13 -2.13
N ILE A 95 11.24 -6.75 -0.99
CA ILE A 95 10.00 -5.96 -0.94
C ILE A 95 10.36 -4.50 -1.19
N GLU A 96 9.85 -3.94 -2.28
CA GLU A 96 10.16 -2.57 -2.69
C GLU A 96 9.39 -1.53 -1.88
N TRP A 97 8.14 -1.83 -1.54
CA TRP A 97 7.31 -0.92 -0.76
C TRP A 97 6.15 -1.65 -0.08
N VAL A 98 5.64 -1.01 0.97
CA VAL A 98 4.43 -1.40 1.70
C VAL A 98 3.45 -0.23 1.65
N SER A 99 2.20 -0.51 1.33
CA SER A 99 1.14 0.49 1.27
C SER A 99 0.01 0.13 2.24
N LEU A 100 -0.38 1.09 3.05
CA LEU A 100 -1.46 0.95 4.01
C LEU A 100 -2.69 1.70 3.49
N GLN A 101 -3.82 1.01 3.42
CA GLN A 101 -5.11 1.62 3.14
C GLN A 101 -5.89 1.73 4.45
N THR A 102 -6.36 2.92 4.75
CA THR A 102 -7.18 3.17 5.94
C THR A 102 -8.48 3.85 5.57
N LYS A 103 -9.37 3.97 6.54
CA LYS A 103 -10.64 4.67 6.37
C LYS A 103 -10.46 6.11 5.89
N PHE A 104 -9.39 6.80 6.32
CA PHE A 104 -9.14 8.20 6.00
C PHE A 104 -8.16 8.43 4.85
N GLY A 105 -7.56 7.39 4.32
CA GLY A 105 -6.63 7.55 3.20
C GLY A 105 -5.58 6.45 3.11
N ASN A 106 -4.49 6.76 2.41
CA ASN A 106 -3.43 5.81 2.13
C ASN A 106 -2.08 6.35 2.56
N GLN A 107 -1.21 5.45 3.04
CA GLN A 107 0.18 5.74 3.34
C GLN A 107 1.06 4.70 2.66
N ARG A 108 2.24 5.09 2.21
CA ARG A 108 3.18 4.16 1.58
C ARG A 108 4.60 4.45 2.07
N LYS A 109 5.35 3.38 2.32
CA LYS A 109 6.77 3.44 2.67
C LYS A 109 7.58 2.58 1.75
N ALA A 110 8.63 3.15 1.16
CA ALA A 110 9.61 2.42 0.37
C ALA A 110 10.56 1.67 1.32
N LEU A 111 10.93 0.47 0.92
CA LEU A 111 11.92 -0.34 1.61
C LEU A 111 13.18 -0.46 0.75
N VAL A 112 14.30 -0.80 1.38
CA VAL A 112 15.59 -0.92 0.70
C VAL A 112 16.20 -2.30 0.97
N PRO A 113 16.96 -2.85 0.02
CA PRO A 113 17.70 -4.10 0.26
C PRO A 113 18.63 -3.97 1.46
N GLY A 114 18.74 -5.05 2.24
CA GLY A 114 19.53 -5.08 3.46
C GLY A 114 18.79 -4.59 4.70
N GLY A 115 17.63 -3.95 4.54
CA GLY A 115 16.75 -3.58 5.64
C GLY A 115 15.80 -4.69 6.04
N GLU A 116 14.93 -4.39 6.99
CA GLU A 116 13.89 -5.33 7.43
C GLU A 116 12.71 -5.33 6.45
N PRO A 117 12.07 -6.49 6.18
CA PRO A 117 10.83 -6.53 5.42
C PRO A 117 9.65 -6.09 6.29
N ALA A 118 9.70 -4.86 6.76
CA ALA A 118 8.75 -4.35 7.75
C ALA A 118 8.55 -2.85 7.58
N ALA A 119 7.40 -2.36 7.99
CA ALA A 119 7.06 -0.95 8.02
C ALA A 119 6.17 -0.63 9.22
N CYS A 120 6.27 0.60 9.72
CA CYS A 120 5.41 1.10 10.79
C CYS A 120 4.72 2.36 10.30
N PHE A 121 3.41 2.45 10.57
CA PHE A 121 2.58 3.61 10.20
C PHE A 121 1.91 4.18 11.44
N SER A 122 1.58 5.46 11.38
CA SER A 122 0.77 6.11 12.42
C SER A 122 -0.64 6.37 11.90
N LEU A 123 -1.62 6.19 12.77
CA LEU A 123 -3.02 6.49 12.49
C LEU A 123 -3.45 7.73 13.27
N CYS A 124 -4.26 8.57 12.64
CA CYS A 124 -4.99 9.62 13.35
C CYS A 124 -6.10 9.01 14.19
N GLU A 125 -6.58 9.77 15.19
CA GLU A 125 -7.71 9.34 16.00
C GLU A 125 -8.94 9.05 15.13
N GLY A 126 -9.56 7.90 15.34
CA GLY A 126 -10.73 7.46 14.58
C GLY A 126 -10.43 6.78 13.25
N ASP A 127 -9.16 6.72 12.85
CA ASP A 127 -8.77 6.01 11.64
C ASP A 127 -8.65 4.51 11.88
N GLU A 128 -8.91 3.72 10.85
CA GLU A 128 -8.91 2.25 10.92
C GLU A 128 -8.24 1.64 9.70
N VAL A 129 -7.49 0.56 9.91
CA VAL A 129 -6.87 -0.20 8.82
C VAL A 129 -7.94 -0.95 8.02
N GLU A 130 -7.88 -0.84 6.70
CA GLU A 130 -8.75 -1.59 5.80
C GLU A 130 -7.99 -2.65 5.01
N ALA A 131 -6.77 -2.35 4.57
CA ALA A 131 -5.94 -3.27 3.83
C ALA A 131 -4.46 -2.90 3.92
N VAL A 132 -3.61 -3.90 3.79
CA VAL A 132 -2.16 -3.73 3.71
C VAL A 132 -1.67 -4.40 2.44
N TYR A 133 -0.83 -3.70 1.67
CA TYR A 133 -0.25 -4.19 0.42
C TYR A 133 1.26 -4.24 0.55
N ALA A 134 1.87 -5.24 -0.06
CA ALA A 134 3.31 -5.35 -0.19
C ALA A 134 3.68 -5.73 -1.62
N TYR A 135 4.70 -5.07 -2.17
CA TYR A 135 5.16 -5.32 -3.53
C TYR A 135 6.56 -5.93 -3.54
N CYS A 136 6.66 -7.14 -4.10
CA CYS A 136 7.91 -7.84 -4.34
C CYS A 136 8.35 -7.61 -5.79
N ASN A 137 9.63 -7.27 -5.99
CA ASN A 137 10.15 -7.00 -7.33
C ASN A 137 10.06 -8.20 -8.28
N LEU A 138 10.08 -9.44 -7.76
CA LEU A 138 9.98 -10.67 -8.55
C LEU A 138 8.56 -11.27 -8.57
N HIS A 139 7.79 -11.11 -7.50
CA HIS A 139 6.53 -11.82 -7.31
C HIS A 139 5.31 -10.91 -7.19
N SER A 140 5.46 -9.65 -7.59
CA SER A 140 4.36 -8.69 -7.72
C SER A 140 3.69 -8.32 -6.38
N LEU A 141 2.40 -8.01 -6.42
CA LEU A 141 1.63 -7.40 -5.34
C LEU A 141 0.90 -8.44 -4.50
N TRP A 142 0.92 -8.23 -3.19
CA TRP A 142 0.24 -9.08 -2.20
C TRP A 142 -0.57 -8.22 -1.24
N LYS A 143 -1.64 -8.79 -0.69
CA LYS A 143 -2.61 -8.06 0.13
C LYS A 143 -3.03 -8.87 1.34
N ALA A 144 -3.18 -8.16 2.45
CA ALA A 144 -3.84 -8.66 3.66
C ALA A 144 -5.00 -7.76 4.06
#